data_4f6d7f17fce827ce79d147239763f21b
#
_entry.id   4f6d7f17fce827ce79d147239763f21b
#
_cell.length_a   1.000
_cell.length_b   1.000
_cell.length_c   1.000
_cell.angle_alpha   90.00
_cell.angle_beta   90.00
_cell.angle_gamma   90.00
#
_symmetry.space_group_name_H-M   'P 1'
#
loop_
_entity.id
_entity.type
_entity.pdbx_description
1 polymer ?
#
loop_
_entity_poly.entity_id
_entity_poly.type
_entity_poly.pdbx_seq_one_letter_code
_entity_poly.pdbx_strand_id
1 'polypeptide(L)'
;MRADRGYTSAGNRALLRRRGIAATIPEKIDQQAGRKARGSAGGRPPKVDFTDYKKRSAVECMFNRLKRWRAVATRFDKLQLRYETTITVAAIDDWVAAIVKAA
;
A
#
# COMPACT_ATOMS: atom_id res chain seq x y z
N MET A 1 -1.86 8.89 -2.19
CA MET A 1 -1.45 7.48 -2.44
C MET A 1 -0.28 7.14 -1.55
N ARG A 2 -0.37 6.04 -0.80
CA ARG A 2 0.72 5.48 0.01
C ARG A 2 1.33 4.30 -0.71
N ALA A 3 2.64 4.29 -0.89
CA ALA A 3 3.32 3.17 -1.54
C ALA A 3 4.72 2.95 -0.96
N ASP A 4 5.28 1.78 -1.20
CA ASP A 4 6.62 1.43 -0.76
C ASP A 4 7.71 2.19 -1.52
N ARG A 5 8.91 2.23 -0.95
CA ARG A 5 10.11 2.85 -1.56
C ARG A 5 10.43 2.34 -2.96
N GLY A 6 9.99 1.13 -3.32
CA GLY A 6 10.11 0.58 -4.67
C GLY A 6 9.46 1.46 -5.75
N TYR A 7 8.40 2.20 -5.40
CA TYR A 7 7.62 3.02 -6.33
C TYR A 7 8.07 4.48 -6.41
N THR A 8 9.23 4.84 -5.87
CA THR A 8 9.70 6.23 -5.76
C THR A 8 10.34 6.78 -7.05
N SER A 9 10.13 6.18 -8.22
CA SER A 9 10.69 6.69 -9.48
C SER A 9 10.16 8.09 -9.83
N ALA A 10 10.98 8.86 -10.56
CA ALA A 10 10.60 10.20 -11.05
C ALA A 10 9.35 10.13 -11.94
N GLY A 11 9.24 9.11 -12.79
CA GLY A 11 8.08 8.88 -13.66
C GLY A 11 6.79 8.65 -12.87
N ASN A 12 6.82 7.80 -11.84
CA ASN A 12 5.67 7.55 -10.98
C ASN A 12 5.22 8.82 -10.25
N ARG A 13 6.16 9.61 -9.73
CA ARG A 13 5.86 10.88 -9.06
C ARG A 13 5.26 11.90 -10.04
N ALA A 14 5.77 11.99 -11.27
CA ALA A 14 5.24 12.84 -12.30
C ALA A 14 3.81 12.42 -12.70
N LEU A 15 3.56 11.12 -12.84
CA LEU A 15 2.23 10.57 -13.13
C LEU A 15 1.22 10.93 -12.05
N LEU A 16 1.57 10.70 -10.78
CA LEU A 16 0.69 11.02 -9.64
C LEU A 16 0.39 12.52 -9.57
N ARG A 17 1.41 13.37 -9.82
CA ARG A 17 1.23 14.83 -9.85
C ARG A 17 0.29 15.26 -10.96
N ARG A 18 0.43 14.71 -12.18
CA ARG A 18 -0.49 14.99 -13.30
C ARG A 18 -1.93 14.61 -12.99
N ARG A 19 -2.13 13.56 -12.18
CA ARG A 19 -3.47 13.10 -11.75
C ARG A 19 -3.98 13.78 -10.48
N GLY A 20 -3.29 14.77 -9.94
CA GLY A 20 -3.68 15.47 -8.71
C GLY A 20 -3.63 14.58 -7.45
N ILE A 21 -2.90 13.45 -7.49
CA ILE A 21 -2.85 12.49 -6.39
C ILE A 21 -1.66 12.80 -5.50
N ALA A 22 -1.91 13.15 -4.24
CA ALA A 22 -0.85 13.31 -3.24
C ALA A 22 -0.13 11.96 -3.00
N ALA A 23 1.21 11.99 -3.11
CA ALA A 23 2.05 10.80 -2.96
C ALA A 23 2.78 10.81 -1.61
N THR A 24 2.55 9.77 -0.80
CA THR A 24 3.30 9.49 0.43
C THR A 24 4.22 8.30 0.19
N ILE A 25 5.34 8.56 -0.51
CA ILE A 25 6.32 7.54 -0.92
C ILE A 25 7.71 8.03 -0.50
N PRO A 26 8.41 7.36 0.45
CA PRO A 26 9.75 7.74 0.84
C PRO A 26 10.77 7.52 -0.28
N GLU A 27 11.86 8.29 -0.27
CA GLU A 27 13.01 8.04 -1.13
C GLU A 27 13.80 6.82 -0.68
N LYS A 28 14.43 6.14 -1.63
CA LYS A 28 15.46 5.14 -1.36
C LYS A 28 16.74 5.84 -0.84
N ILE A 29 17.57 5.08 -0.11
CA ILE A 29 18.81 5.62 0.48
C ILE A 29 19.79 6.09 -0.62
N ASP A 30 19.91 5.32 -1.69
CA ASP A 30 20.72 5.66 -2.87
C ASP A 30 20.26 6.96 -3.56
N GLN A 31 18.95 7.17 -3.66
CA GLN A 31 18.39 8.40 -4.21
C GLN A 31 18.67 9.62 -3.32
N GLN A 32 18.60 9.44 -1.99
CA GLN A 32 18.96 10.48 -1.04
C GLN A 32 20.44 10.83 -1.15
N ALA A 33 21.32 9.83 -1.21
CA ALA A 33 22.77 10.01 -1.37
C ALA A 33 23.07 10.72 -2.70
N GLY A 34 22.51 10.26 -3.80
CA GLY A 34 22.71 10.88 -5.13
C GLY A 34 22.18 12.31 -5.22
N ARG A 35 21.07 12.64 -4.52
CA ARG A 35 20.57 14.00 -4.43
C ARG A 35 21.49 14.89 -3.59
N LYS A 36 21.98 14.41 -2.45
CA LYS A 36 22.93 15.14 -1.59
C LYS A 36 24.26 15.40 -2.32
N ALA A 37 24.77 14.42 -3.04
CA ALA A 37 26.01 14.55 -3.80
C ALA A 37 25.94 15.63 -4.89
N ARG A 38 24.76 15.88 -5.46
CA ARG A 38 24.54 16.95 -6.47
C ARG A 38 24.35 18.34 -5.85
N GLY A 39 24.35 18.49 -4.54
CA GLY A 39 24.17 19.76 -3.85
C GLY A 39 22.90 20.50 -4.30
N SER A 40 23.03 21.77 -4.70
CA SER A 40 21.90 22.59 -5.18
C SER A 40 21.19 22.02 -6.39
N ALA A 41 21.92 21.36 -7.31
CA ALA A 41 21.35 20.68 -8.48
C ALA A 41 20.54 19.42 -8.12
N GLY A 42 20.67 18.90 -6.91
CA GLY A 42 19.91 17.74 -6.44
C GLY A 42 18.43 17.98 -6.16
N GLY A 43 18.04 19.25 -6.06
CA GLY A 43 16.66 19.69 -5.86
C GLY A 43 16.10 19.43 -4.46
N ARG A 44 14.86 19.86 -4.25
CA ARG A 44 14.19 19.72 -2.95
C ARG A 44 13.77 18.27 -2.68
N PRO A 45 14.01 17.75 -1.46
CA PRO A 45 13.52 16.42 -1.08
C PRO A 45 11.99 16.34 -1.15
N PRO A 46 11.42 15.17 -1.52
CA PRO A 46 9.99 14.97 -1.46
C PRO A 46 9.47 15.15 -0.04
N LYS A 47 8.37 15.88 0.10
CA LYS A 47 7.68 15.97 1.39
C LYS A 47 7.00 14.64 1.69
N VAL A 48 7.41 13.98 2.76
CA VAL A 48 6.83 12.70 3.21
C VAL A 48 6.29 12.90 4.61
N ASP A 49 4.98 12.64 4.77
CA ASP A 49 4.36 12.52 6.08
C ASP A 49 4.54 11.08 6.58
N PHE A 50 5.42 10.88 7.55
CA PHE A 50 5.70 9.56 8.12
C PHE A 50 4.54 9.03 8.97
N THR A 51 3.70 9.88 9.54
CA THR A 51 2.49 9.48 10.26
C THR A 51 1.48 8.87 9.29
N ASP A 52 1.28 9.53 8.15
CA ASP A 52 0.45 9.00 7.07
C ASP A 52 1.08 7.74 6.43
N TYR A 53 2.40 7.70 6.29
CA TYR A 53 3.11 6.55 5.73
C TYR A 53 2.92 5.27 6.55
N LYS A 54 2.88 5.35 7.88
CA LYS A 54 2.62 4.19 8.77
C LYS A 54 1.30 3.50 8.45
N LYS A 55 0.30 4.24 7.97
CA LYS A 55 -1.01 3.67 7.59
C LYS A 55 -0.94 2.78 6.34
N ARG A 56 0.20 2.71 5.64
CA ARG A 56 0.44 1.81 4.50
C ARG A 56 0.25 0.34 4.90
N SER A 57 0.66 -0.02 6.10
CA SER A 57 0.54 -1.39 6.62
C SER A 57 -0.89 -1.90 6.74
N ALA A 58 -1.90 -1.01 6.69
CA ALA A 58 -3.31 -1.41 6.77
C ALA A 58 -3.71 -2.42 5.69
N VAL A 59 -3.18 -2.29 4.48
CA VAL A 59 -3.44 -3.23 3.37
C VAL A 59 -2.80 -4.59 3.66
N GLU A 60 -1.56 -4.62 4.16
CA GLU A 60 -0.88 -5.85 4.56
C GLU A 60 -1.61 -6.55 5.71
N CYS A 61 -2.07 -5.77 6.70
CA CYS A 61 -2.89 -6.29 7.81
C CYS A 61 -4.21 -6.89 7.32
N MET A 62 -4.87 -6.25 6.36
CA MET A 62 -6.10 -6.76 5.74
C MET A 62 -5.84 -8.11 5.05
N PHE A 63 -4.79 -8.21 4.22
CA PHE A 63 -4.44 -9.47 3.55
C PHE A 63 -4.07 -10.57 4.56
N ASN A 64 -3.36 -10.21 5.63
CA ASN A 64 -3.03 -11.18 6.68
C ASN A 64 -4.26 -11.68 7.43
N ARG A 65 -5.29 -10.83 7.61
CA ARG A 65 -6.57 -11.25 8.18
C ARG A 65 -7.32 -12.19 7.24
N LEU A 66 -7.43 -11.85 5.96
CA LEU A 66 -8.08 -12.69 4.95
C LEU A 66 -7.40 -14.06 4.79
N LYS A 67 -6.08 -14.12 4.92
CA LYS A 67 -5.31 -15.38 4.84
C LYS A 67 -5.57 -16.34 6.01
N ARG A 68 -6.22 -15.91 7.10
CA ARG A 68 -6.70 -16.83 8.15
C ARG A 68 -7.76 -17.78 7.61
N TRP A 69 -8.49 -17.39 6.59
CA TRP A 69 -9.39 -18.26 5.87
C TRP A 69 -8.60 -19.18 4.96
N ARG A 70 -8.57 -20.47 5.31
CA ARG A 70 -7.79 -21.47 4.57
C ARG A 70 -8.14 -21.51 3.08
N ALA A 71 -9.43 -21.39 2.75
CA ALA A 71 -9.92 -21.36 1.37
C ALA A 71 -9.32 -20.18 0.56
N VAL A 72 -9.15 -19.00 1.19
CA VAL A 72 -8.51 -17.84 0.58
C VAL A 72 -7.00 -18.06 0.44
N ALA A 73 -6.34 -18.50 1.52
CA ALA A 73 -4.88 -18.67 1.55
C ALA A 73 -4.37 -19.71 0.56
N THR A 74 -5.09 -20.81 0.40
CA THR A 74 -4.67 -21.95 -0.43
C THR A 74 -5.22 -21.88 -1.85
N ARG A 75 -6.17 -20.97 -2.12
CA ARG A 75 -6.83 -20.82 -3.42
C ARG A 75 -7.32 -22.17 -3.98
N PHE A 76 -8.10 -22.89 -3.19
CA PHE A 76 -8.71 -24.15 -3.64
C PHE A 76 -9.61 -23.99 -4.85
N ASP A 77 -10.42 -22.91 -4.87
CA ASP A 77 -11.23 -22.57 -6.02
C ASP A 77 -10.36 -22.04 -7.16
N LYS A 78 -10.39 -22.75 -8.29
CA LYS A 78 -9.62 -22.35 -9.49
C LYS A 78 -10.43 -21.48 -10.44
N LEU A 79 -11.76 -21.51 -10.34
CA LEU A 79 -12.63 -20.61 -11.08
C LEU A 79 -12.60 -19.23 -10.44
N GLN A 80 -12.26 -18.21 -11.24
CA GLN A 80 -12.11 -16.83 -10.78
C GLN A 80 -13.33 -16.35 -9.98
N LEU A 81 -14.52 -16.52 -10.53
CA LEU A 81 -15.76 -16.06 -9.90
C LEU A 81 -15.97 -16.67 -8.51
N ARG A 82 -15.73 -17.97 -8.35
CA ARG A 82 -15.88 -18.65 -7.06
C ARG A 82 -14.83 -18.16 -6.05
N TYR A 83 -13.60 -17.96 -6.49
CA TYR A 83 -12.53 -17.45 -5.64
C TYR A 83 -12.80 -16.02 -5.18
N GLU A 84 -13.27 -15.15 -6.07
CA GLU A 84 -13.68 -13.78 -5.74
C GLU A 84 -14.84 -13.77 -4.73
N THR A 85 -15.83 -14.66 -4.91
CA THR A 85 -16.93 -14.83 -3.94
C THR A 85 -16.41 -15.28 -2.57
N THR A 86 -15.48 -16.22 -2.52
CA THR A 86 -14.84 -16.69 -1.27
C THR A 86 -14.13 -15.56 -0.56
N ILE A 87 -13.37 -14.72 -1.29
CA ILE A 87 -12.71 -13.53 -0.72
C ILE A 87 -13.75 -12.55 -0.18
N THR A 88 -14.83 -12.31 -0.93
CA THR A 88 -15.89 -11.37 -0.52
C THR A 88 -16.56 -11.83 0.77
N VAL A 89 -16.91 -13.10 0.89
CA VAL A 89 -17.51 -13.67 2.11
C VAL A 89 -16.55 -13.53 3.30
N ALA A 90 -15.28 -13.88 3.12
CA ALA A 90 -14.27 -13.74 4.16
C ALA A 90 -14.08 -12.28 4.61
N ALA A 91 -14.15 -11.32 3.67
CA ALA A 91 -14.07 -9.89 3.97
C ALA A 91 -15.29 -9.38 4.74
N ILE A 92 -16.49 -9.86 4.40
CA ILE A 92 -17.74 -9.52 5.11
C ILE A 92 -17.68 -10.04 6.54
N ASP A 93 -17.24 -11.29 6.74
CA ASP A 93 -17.11 -11.87 8.08
C ASP A 93 -16.11 -11.10 8.96
N ASP A 94 -14.93 -10.77 8.41
CA ASP A 94 -13.92 -9.96 9.12
C ASP A 94 -14.48 -8.58 9.50
N TRP A 95 -15.28 -7.97 8.62
CA TRP A 95 -15.92 -6.68 8.85
C TRP A 95 -17.00 -6.75 9.93
N VAL A 96 -17.89 -7.75 9.87
CA VAL A 96 -18.93 -7.98 10.89
C VAL A 96 -18.30 -8.23 12.25
N ALA A 97 -17.26 -9.06 12.32
CA ALA A 97 -16.52 -9.30 13.56
C ALA A 97 -15.90 -8.02 14.14
N ALA A 98 -15.44 -7.11 13.28
CA ALA A 98 -14.92 -5.81 13.73
C ALA A 98 -16.01 -4.91 14.31
N ILE A 99 -17.21 -4.89 13.71
CA ILE A 99 -18.37 -4.13 14.22
C ILE A 99 -18.81 -4.66 15.57
N VAL A 100 -18.97 -5.97 15.70
CA VAL A 100 -19.39 -6.61 16.95
C VAL A 100 -18.41 -6.30 18.09
N LYS A 101 -17.10 -6.26 17.82
CA LYS A 101 -16.10 -5.90 18.82
C LYS A 101 -16.12 -4.42 19.21
N ALA A 102 -16.59 -3.56 18.33
CA ALA A 102 -16.67 -2.10 18.57
C ALA A 102 -17.95 -1.70 19.31
N ALA A 103 -18.95 -2.55 19.29
CA ALA A 103 -20.20 -2.38 20.03
C ALA A 103 -20.07 -2.82 21.49
#